data_ddf1f68915a99dc519d2ba0d8223271d
#
_entry.id   ddf1f68915a99dc519d2ba0d8223271d
#
_cell.length_a   1.000
_cell.length_b   1.000
_cell.length_c   1.000
_cell.angle_alpha   90.00
_cell.angle_beta   90.00
_cell.angle_gamma   90.00
#
_symmetry.space_group_name_H-M   'P 1'
#
loop_
_entity.id
_entity.type
_entity.pdbx_description
1 polymer ?
#
loop_
_entity_poly.entity_id
_entity_poly.type
_entity_poly.pdbx_seq_one_letter_code
_entity_poly.pdbx_strand_id
1 'polypeptide(L)'
;MKVNAMLSIIPIGVGISLSEYVAACERVLEEAGVRKQLHAHGTNVEGEWDEVMEAIRRCVEAVHDMGAPRVSTFIKLGTRTDRIPSSEEMVRSVETKLREH
;
A
#
# COMPACT_ATOMS: atom_id res chain seq x y z
N MET A 1 11.05 -7.58 11.31
CA MET A 1 10.08 -8.45 10.62
C MET A 1 9.64 -7.80 9.33
N LYS A 2 9.84 -8.49 8.23
CA LYS A 2 9.38 -8.01 6.92
C LYS A 2 7.90 -8.29 6.71
N VAL A 3 7.23 -7.39 6.02
CA VAL A 3 5.82 -7.51 5.70
C VAL A 3 5.58 -7.27 4.22
N ASN A 4 4.50 -7.85 3.72
CA ASN A 4 3.95 -7.57 2.41
C ASN A 4 2.50 -7.14 2.64
N ALA A 5 2.14 -5.96 2.19
CA ALA A 5 0.83 -5.39 2.49
C ALA A 5 0.17 -4.81 1.23
N MET A 6 -1.16 -4.79 1.27
CA MET A 6 -1.95 -3.99 0.33
C MET A 6 -2.63 -2.89 1.13
N LEU A 7 -2.55 -1.67 0.63
CA LEU A 7 -3.00 -0.48 1.30
C LEU A 7 -4.01 0.26 0.44
N SER A 8 -5.13 0.66 1.06
CA SER A 8 -6.11 1.54 0.44
C SER A 8 -6.52 2.60 1.45
N ILE A 9 -6.28 3.86 1.12
CA ILE A 9 -6.59 5.00 1.99
C ILE A 9 -7.66 5.83 1.31
N ILE A 10 -8.84 5.89 1.93
CA ILE A 10 -10.03 6.45 1.32
C ILE A 10 -10.48 7.68 2.11
N PRO A 11 -10.36 8.89 1.54
CA PRO A 11 -10.93 10.09 2.16
C PRO A 11 -12.45 10.07 2.04
N ILE A 12 -13.13 10.53 3.09
CA ILE A 12 -14.58 10.58 3.15
C ILE A 12 -15.00 12.03 3.35
N GLY A 13 -16.00 12.47 2.58
CA GLY A 13 -16.50 13.85 2.69
C GLY A 13 -15.78 14.86 1.80
N VAL A 14 -15.10 14.39 0.75
CA VAL A 14 -14.30 15.26 -0.14
C VAL A 14 -14.74 15.18 -1.62
N GLY A 15 -15.89 14.55 -1.88
CA GLY A 15 -16.39 14.39 -3.25
C GLY A 15 -16.06 13.02 -3.84
N ILE A 16 -16.16 12.92 -5.16
CA ILE A 16 -16.04 11.63 -5.85
C ILE A 16 -14.69 11.38 -6.50
N SER A 17 -13.87 12.42 -6.71
CA SER A 17 -12.55 12.26 -7.30
C SER A 17 -11.50 12.08 -6.22
N LEU A 18 -10.75 10.98 -6.28
CA LEU A 18 -9.78 10.60 -5.25
C LEU A 18 -8.32 10.68 -5.71
N SER A 19 -8.09 10.96 -7.00
CA SER A 19 -6.74 10.86 -7.59
C SER A 19 -5.69 11.76 -6.92
N GLU A 20 -6.07 12.95 -6.48
CA GLU A 20 -5.14 13.86 -5.79
C GLU A 20 -4.69 13.30 -4.44
N TYR A 21 -5.60 12.65 -3.73
CA TYR A 21 -5.30 12.02 -2.43
C TYR A 21 -4.41 10.79 -2.62
N VAL A 22 -4.71 10.00 -3.64
CA VAL A 22 -3.87 8.84 -3.99
C VAL A 22 -2.46 9.30 -4.36
N ALA A 23 -2.34 10.34 -5.18
CA ALA A 23 -1.02 10.88 -5.56
C ALA A 23 -0.24 11.38 -4.34
N ALA A 24 -0.89 12.02 -3.38
CA ALA A 24 -0.24 12.46 -2.15
C ALA A 24 0.30 11.27 -1.36
N CYS A 25 -0.47 10.19 -1.23
CA CYS A 25 -0.01 8.98 -0.57
C CYS A 25 1.17 8.35 -1.30
N GLU A 26 1.14 8.30 -2.63
CA GLU A 26 2.23 7.75 -3.42
C GLU A 26 3.53 8.54 -3.21
N ARG A 27 3.44 9.88 -3.13
CA ARG A 27 4.61 10.73 -2.83
C ARG A 27 5.19 10.43 -1.44
N VAL A 28 4.33 10.25 -0.44
CA VAL A 28 4.77 9.89 0.92
C VAL A 28 5.51 8.55 0.91
N LEU A 29 4.97 7.57 0.22
CA LEU A 29 5.58 6.23 0.11
C LEU A 29 6.94 6.30 -0.59
N GLU A 30 7.05 7.10 -1.63
CA GLU A 30 8.34 7.32 -2.33
C GLU A 30 9.37 7.96 -1.41
N GLU A 31 8.98 9.00 -0.66
CA GLU A 31 9.87 9.66 0.30
C GLU A 31 10.29 8.72 1.43
N ALA A 32 9.43 7.82 1.85
CA ALA A 32 9.74 6.84 2.88
C ALA A 32 10.68 5.75 2.39
N GLY A 33 10.84 5.61 1.08
CA GLY A 33 11.75 4.63 0.50
C GLY A 33 11.23 3.20 0.57
N VAL A 34 9.95 2.99 0.84
CA VAL A 34 9.36 1.65 0.82
C VAL A 34 9.14 1.19 -0.61
N ARG A 35 9.31 -0.10 -0.84
CA ARG A 35 9.02 -0.69 -2.15
C ARG A 35 7.50 -0.72 -2.34
N LYS A 36 7.03 -0.20 -3.47
CA LYS A 36 5.60 -0.09 -3.73
C LYS A 36 5.22 -0.37 -5.17
N GLN A 37 3.96 -0.72 -5.36
CA GLN A 37 3.37 -0.86 -6.69
C GLN A 37 1.90 -0.42 -6.62
N LEU A 38 1.57 0.64 -7.31
CA LEU A 38 0.20 1.14 -7.43
C LEU A 38 -0.61 0.26 -8.38
N HIS A 39 -1.86 0.00 -8.02
CA HIS A 39 -2.82 -0.67 -8.91
C HIS A 39 -4.21 -0.04 -8.76
N ALA A 40 -5.20 -0.58 -9.48
CA ALA A 40 -6.52 0.04 -9.58
C ALA A 40 -7.26 0.18 -8.23
N HIS A 41 -7.00 -0.70 -7.28
CA HIS A 41 -7.74 -0.74 -6.01
C HIS A 41 -6.88 -0.49 -4.77
N GLY A 42 -5.64 -0.09 -4.94
CA GLY A 42 -4.76 0.17 -3.81
C GLY A 42 -3.30 0.18 -4.21
N THR A 43 -2.45 0.04 -3.21
CA THR A 43 -1.00 0.03 -3.40
C THR A 43 -0.41 -1.14 -2.63
N ASN A 44 0.38 -1.96 -3.30
CA ASN A 44 1.16 -2.98 -2.63
C ASN A 44 2.42 -2.32 -2.06
N VAL A 45 2.74 -2.61 -0.81
CA VAL A 45 3.94 -2.09 -0.15
C VAL A 45 4.68 -3.22 0.53
N GLU A 46 6.01 -3.15 0.53
CA GLU A 46 6.87 -4.16 1.12
C GLU A 46 7.98 -3.48 1.91
N GLY A 47 8.37 -4.07 3.02
CA GLY A 47 9.47 -3.57 3.84
C GLY A 47 9.41 -4.09 5.26
N GLU A 48 10.21 -3.46 6.11
CA GLU A 48 10.18 -3.77 7.54
C GLU A 48 8.90 -3.23 8.17
N TRP A 49 8.37 -3.96 9.14
CA TRP A 49 7.12 -3.60 9.83
C TRP A 49 7.06 -2.13 10.23
N ASP A 50 8.07 -1.66 10.95
CA ASP A 50 8.06 -0.30 11.49
C ASP A 50 8.09 0.75 10.38
N GLU A 51 8.86 0.52 9.33
CA GLU A 51 8.96 1.43 8.19
C GLU A 51 7.65 1.52 7.41
N VAL A 52 7.02 0.36 7.17
CA VAL A 52 5.75 0.29 6.45
C VAL A 52 4.64 0.96 7.26
N MET A 53 4.53 0.65 8.55
CA MET A 53 3.49 1.23 9.41
C MET A 53 3.67 2.74 9.57
N GLU A 54 4.89 3.22 9.71
CA GLU A 54 5.16 4.65 9.78
C GLU A 54 4.80 5.35 8.47
N ALA A 55 5.12 4.76 7.33
CA ALA A 55 4.75 5.32 6.03
C ALA A 55 3.23 5.40 5.86
N ILE A 56 2.50 4.37 6.32
CA ILE A 56 1.03 4.37 6.30
C ILE A 56 0.48 5.51 7.17
N ARG A 57 1.01 5.70 8.37
CA ARG A 57 0.60 6.79 9.24
C ARG A 57 0.78 8.15 8.56
N ARG A 58 1.92 8.35 7.91
CA ARG A 58 2.21 9.60 7.19
C ARG A 58 1.25 9.80 6.01
N CYS A 59 0.86 8.73 5.33
CA CYS A 59 -0.16 8.81 4.28
C CYS A 59 -1.50 9.29 4.83
N VAL A 60 -1.94 8.72 5.92
CA VAL A 60 -3.21 9.10 6.57
C VAL A 60 -3.18 10.58 6.99
N GLU A 61 -2.09 10.99 7.62
CA GLU A 61 -1.91 12.39 8.02
C GLU A 61 -1.95 13.34 6.81
N ALA A 62 -1.27 12.98 5.72
CA ALA A 62 -1.25 13.80 4.50
C ALA A 62 -2.66 13.98 3.92
N VAL A 63 -3.46 12.93 3.92
CA VAL A 63 -4.84 13.00 3.42
C VAL A 63 -5.70 13.89 4.32
N HIS A 64 -5.57 13.79 5.63
CA HIS A 64 -6.25 14.71 6.56
C HIS A 64 -5.80 16.16 6.35
N ASP A 65 -4.53 16.40 6.14
CA ASP A 65 -3.97 17.73 5.91
C ASP A 65 -4.49 18.37 4.62
N MET A 66 -4.91 17.57 3.66
CA MET A 66 -5.55 18.05 2.44
C MET A 66 -7.03 18.42 2.63
N GLY A 67 -7.56 18.26 3.83
CA GLY A 67 -8.92 18.67 4.17
C GLY A 67 -9.93 17.55 4.33
N ALA A 68 -9.52 16.29 4.24
CA ALA A 68 -10.43 15.18 4.44
C ALA A 68 -10.83 15.08 5.93
N PRO A 69 -12.12 15.24 6.28
CA PRO A 69 -12.54 15.17 7.68
C PRO A 69 -12.51 13.75 8.24
N ARG A 70 -12.65 12.75 7.38
CA ARG A 70 -12.56 11.34 7.75
C ARG A 70 -11.72 10.60 6.73
N VAL A 71 -10.98 9.61 7.22
CA VAL A 71 -10.18 8.72 6.37
C VAL A 71 -10.44 7.30 6.80
N SER A 72 -10.81 6.45 5.86
CA SER A 72 -10.92 5.01 6.07
C SER A 72 -9.70 4.34 5.48
N THR A 73 -8.95 3.61 6.30
CA THR A 73 -7.73 2.93 5.87
C THR A 73 -7.94 1.43 5.92
N PHE A 74 -7.74 0.78 4.78
CA PHE A 74 -7.78 -0.66 4.67
C PHE A 74 -6.37 -1.18 4.46
N ILE A 75 -5.96 -2.13 5.29
CA ILE A 75 -4.63 -2.73 5.22
C ILE A 75 -4.81 -4.25 5.25
N LYS A 76 -4.35 -4.91 4.18
CA LYS A 76 -4.20 -6.37 4.19
C LYS A 76 -2.72 -6.64 4.34
N LEU A 77 -2.31 -7.25 5.46
CA LEU A 77 -0.91 -7.42 5.81
C LEU A 77 -0.58 -8.90 5.94
N GLY A 78 0.46 -9.32 5.22
CA GLY A 78 0.95 -10.69 5.27
C GLY A 78 2.34 -10.76 5.86
N THR A 79 2.56 -11.81 6.66
CA THR A 79 3.86 -12.13 7.24
C THR A 79 4.14 -13.63 7.08
N ARG A 80 5.42 -14.00 7.10
CA ARG A 80 5.84 -15.40 7.12
C ARG A 80 7.00 -15.56 8.08
N THR A 81 7.15 -16.73 8.66
CA THR A 81 8.23 -17.02 9.60
C THR A 81 9.53 -17.41 8.92
N ASP A 82 9.47 -17.90 7.68
CA ASP A 82 10.63 -18.32 6.90
C ASP A 82 11.23 -17.16 6.09
N ARG A 83 10.47 -16.61 5.17
CA ARG A 83 10.78 -15.42 4.39
C ARG A 83 9.50 -14.81 3.85
N ILE A 84 9.56 -13.55 3.43
CA ILE A 84 8.42 -12.93 2.76
C ILE A 84 8.77 -12.75 1.29
N PRO A 85 8.04 -13.39 0.35
CA PRO A 85 8.26 -13.17 -1.07
C PRO A 85 7.77 -11.78 -1.47
N SER A 86 8.36 -11.22 -2.51
CA SER A 86 7.87 -9.97 -3.10
C SER A 86 6.52 -10.20 -3.80
N SER A 87 5.78 -9.12 -4.02
CA SER A 87 4.54 -9.19 -4.79
C SER A 87 4.78 -9.76 -6.18
N GLU A 88 5.89 -9.39 -6.81
CA GLU A 88 6.27 -9.89 -8.13
C GLU A 88 6.53 -11.40 -8.12
N GLU A 89 7.20 -11.90 -7.09
CA GLU A 89 7.44 -13.34 -6.92
C GLU A 89 6.14 -14.11 -6.76
N MET A 90 5.21 -13.57 -5.98
CA MET A 90 3.89 -14.19 -5.77
C MET A 90 3.13 -14.31 -7.08
N VAL A 91 3.06 -13.25 -7.86
CA VAL A 91 2.39 -13.22 -9.15
C VAL A 91 3.06 -14.17 -10.12
N ARG A 92 4.39 -14.13 -10.20
CA ARG A 92 5.17 -14.98 -11.09
C ARG A 92 4.97 -16.47 -10.80
N SER A 93 4.87 -16.82 -9.52
CA SER A 93 4.62 -18.20 -9.10
C SER A 93 3.28 -18.71 -9.66
N VAL A 94 2.24 -17.90 -9.60
CA VAL A 94 0.93 -18.26 -10.15
C VAL A 94 0.97 -18.34 -11.68
N GLU A 95 1.59 -17.35 -12.33
CA GLU A 95 1.70 -17.32 -13.78
C GLU A 95 2.47 -18.53 -14.34
N THR A 96 3.53 -18.95 -13.66
CA THR A 96 4.28 -20.14 -14.02
C THR A 96 3.37 -21.38 -13.97
N LYS A 97 2.59 -21.53 -12.90
CA LYS A 97 1.67 -22.66 -12.76
C LYS A 97 0.55 -22.65 -13.80
N LEU A 98 0.07 -21.46 -14.17
CA LEU A 98 -0.92 -21.33 -15.23
C LEU A 98 -0.39 -21.82 -16.57
N ARG A 99 0.87 -21.59 -16.87
CA ARG A 99 1.49 -22.03 -18.12
C ARG A 99 1.74 -23.54 -18.19
N GLU A 100 1.83 -24.21 -17.04
CA GLU A 100 2.01 -25.66 -16.95
C GLU A 100 0.73 -26.43 -17.26
N HIS A 101 -0.40 -25.77 -17.35
CA HIS A 101 -1.70 -26.34 -17.64
C HIS A 101 -2.23 -25.80 -18.99
#